data_8be75b59cdf2540324c9e21ec60e70ec
#
_entry.id   8be75b59cdf2540324c9e21ec60e70ec
#
_cell.length_a   1.000
_cell.length_b   1.000
_cell.length_c   1.000
_cell.angle_alpha   90.00
_cell.angle_beta   90.00
_cell.angle_gamma   90.00
#
_symmetry.space_group_name_H-M   'P 1'
#
loop_
_entity.id
_entity.type
_entity.pdbx_description
1 polymer ?
#
loop_
_entity_poly.entity_id
_entity_poly.type
_entity_poly.pdbx_seq_one_letter_code
_entity_poly.pdbx_strand_id
1 'polypeptide(L)'
;MSFENLYSAYDEQDIMADEQLYTMQQQNNQDDIPLKLSKPKPLSIQKYEKLPSIERELMPAILADRVFDIATRMNCPPEFPYTALMISIATLIGTKLGVYPKKNDPDFYVSSTLWGMIIGKSGSMKTPAQSIAMQKIQSLHNNIFKESEGKVLAHKKAIKRIQTQINRHEKNGGNLDEIHPLNDQLEDLLANAPTLQTIIVNDATREALQSAVANTQNGVLLKLDEIKTLFNIIDKFGSEAYRQTLLEFWNGTESLTSLRVGSGHTYTRRGYVSILGGIQPKTLMNYIKTSELKGTADDGFLYRFQLTFHPQLPPFKDSDHAPNMEIVKELGDIMEFLLKWDSQNDPNKLDYRTSYNELLGISFNPQAQVIFSQWNEQLMTRIRSDADYSKRVDCDEDKLNELLSKYAAIVCKIALVYHAIEAAPKGEISGFISKLNLLRAIVVSDILEEHGKKIYASGKKGGDGDTNLALRILLKYRSEPLRSKAHTSGMSVSNISRDWFYDNMDKSDIEDALELLINHGWLKSAFIGGANRPTTKYTLAPHVHKYLVEEKDYLSKSAAPQWQSIWQDALEKELEMELMFSQKYDYSTSESDHEEEPPHPYYDIK
;
A
#
# COMPACT_ATOMS: atom_id res chain seq x y z
N MET A 1 28.31 -16.49 12.04
CA MET A 1 28.55 -17.09 13.37
C MET A 1 27.19 -17.30 13.98
N SER A 2 26.83 -18.56 14.27
CA SER A 2 25.54 -18.90 14.85
C SER A 2 25.48 -18.44 16.31
N PHE A 3 24.30 -18.12 16.78
CA PHE A 3 24.03 -17.62 18.14
C PHE A 3 24.50 -18.60 19.24
N GLU A 4 24.69 -19.87 18.92
CA GLU A 4 25.11 -20.90 19.87
C GLU A 4 26.57 -20.78 20.33
N ASN A 5 27.46 -20.20 19.53
CA ASN A 5 28.87 -20.04 19.89
C ASN A 5 29.21 -18.88 20.82
N LEU A 6 28.22 -18.05 21.19
CA LEU A 6 28.39 -16.93 22.14
C LEU A 6 28.11 -17.32 23.59
N TYR A 7 27.58 -18.53 23.83
CA TYR A 7 27.13 -18.98 25.16
C TYR A 7 28.18 -19.72 25.99
N SER A 8 29.32 -20.08 25.41
CA SER A 8 30.31 -20.91 26.10
C SER A 8 31.40 -20.12 26.86
N ALA A 9 31.32 -18.80 26.94
CA ALA A 9 32.42 -17.97 27.43
C ALA A 9 32.26 -17.41 28.86
N TYR A 10 31.22 -17.79 29.61
CA TYR A 10 31.05 -17.36 31.00
C TYR A 10 30.74 -18.54 31.90
N ASP A 11 31.61 -18.78 32.86
CA ASP A 11 31.46 -19.78 33.93
C ASP A 11 30.67 -19.15 35.10
N GLU A 12 29.86 -19.95 35.82
CA GLU A 12 29.11 -19.50 36.99
C GLU A 12 29.98 -18.83 38.07
N GLN A 13 31.26 -19.14 38.08
CA GLN A 13 32.24 -18.55 38.98
C GLN A 13 32.55 -17.10 38.68
N ASP A 14 32.47 -16.65 37.43
CA ASP A 14 32.67 -15.24 37.04
C ASP A 14 31.51 -14.37 37.47
N ILE A 15 30.29 -14.92 37.48
CA ILE A 15 29.08 -14.23 37.95
C ILE A 15 29.11 -14.00 39.47
N MET A 16 29.60 -14.97 40.23
CA MET A 16 29.74 -14.83 41.69
C MET A 16 30.85 -13.86 42.08
N ALA A 17 31.94 -13.79 41.34
CA ALA A 17 33.01 -12.82 41.55
C ALA A 17 32.56 -11.39 41.29
N ASP A 18 31.69 -11.21 40.30
CA ASP A 18 31.12 -9.90 39.94
C ASP A 18 30.10 -9.40 40.97
N GLU A 19 29.29 -10.28 41.58
CA GLU A 19 28.39 -9.94 42.68
C GLU A 19 29.15 -9.52 43.94
N GLN A 20 30.29 -10.15 44.21
CA GLN A 20 31.12 -9.78 45.36
C GLN A 20 31.82 -8.41 45.11
N LEU A 21 32.30 -8.14 43.90
CA LEU A 21 32.90 -6.86 43.57
C LEU A 21 31.88 -5.70 43.65
N TYR A 22 30.67 -5.96 43.22
CA TYR A 22 29.55 -5.00 43.29
C TYR A 22 29.14 -4.72 44.75
N THR A 23 29.10 -5.75 45.57
CA THR A 23 28.78 -5.62 47.01
C THR A 23 29.85 -4.83 47.78
N MET A 24 31.14 -5.01 47.43
CA MET A 24 32.26 -4.22 47.99
C MET A 24 32.24 -2.76 47.57
N GLN A 25 31.78 -2.44 46.34
CA GLN A 25 31.65 -1.04 45.89
C GLN A 25 30.46 -0.31 46.53
N GLN A 26 29.42 -1.00 46.98
CA GLN A 26 28.30 -0.42 47.71
C GLN A 26 28.62 -0.08 49.19
N GLN A 27 29.56 -0.77 49.78
CA GLN A 27 29.95 -0.49 51.20
C GLN A 27 30.71 0.81 51.40
N ASN A 28 31.16 1.43 50.29
CA ASN A 28 31.92 2.69 50.34
C ASN A 28 31.10 3.97 50.08
N ASN A 29 29.79 3.86 49.80
CA ASN A 29 28.90 5.02 49.62
C ASN A 29 27.73 4.92 50.64
N GLN A 30 27.99 5.26 51.91
CA GLN A 30 26.94 5.57 52.87
C GLN A 30 26.53 7.02 52.66
N ASP A 31 25.47 7.26 51.93
CA ASP A 31 24.47 8.33 52.05
C ASP A 31 23.59 8.37 50.79
N ASP A 32 22.73 7.38 50.65
CA ASP A 32 21.59 7.50 49.74
C ASP A 32 20.42 6.61 50.19
N ILE A 33 19.26 7.22 50.24
CA ILE A 33 17.97 6.59 50.53
C ILE A 33 17.82 5.33 49.65
N PRO A 34 17.39 4.16 50.17
CA PRO A 34 17.25 2.97 49.33
C PRO A 34 16.14 3.18 48.30
N LEU A 35 16.51 3.61 47.12
CA LEU A 35 15.70 3.51 45.92
C LEU A 35 15.35 2.04 45.74
N LYS A 36 14.08 1.68 45.85
CA LYS A 36 13.55 0.38 45.46
C LYS A 36 14.01 0.14 44.01
N LEU A 37 15.07 -0.62 43.82
CA LEU A 37 15.60 -0.99 42.54
C LEU A 37 14.55 -1.86 41.82
N SER A 38 13.76 -1.26 40.95
CA SER A 38 12.74 -1.95 40.18
C SER A 38 13.38 -2.80 39.10
N LYS A 39 12.88 -4.01 38.89
CA LYS A 39 13.28 -4.88 37.76
C LYS A 39 13.14 -4.10 36.46
N PRO A 40 14.15 -4.14 35.55
CA PRO A 40 14.02 -3.49 34.26
C PRO A 40 12.84 -4.08 33.49
N LYS A 41 12.13 -3.24 32.75
CA LYS A 41 11.03 -3.69 31.90
C LYS A 41 11.60 -4.47 30.71
N PRO A 42 11.00 -5.60 30.31
CA PRO A 42 11.45 -6.33 29.15
C PRO A 42 11.33 -5.45 27.90
N LEU A 43 12.30 -5.56 27.01
CA LEU A 43 12.20 -5.01 25.68
C LEU A 43 11.35 -5.99 24.84
N SER A 44 10.11 -5.67 24.64
CA SER A 44 9.26 -6.47 23.76
C SER A 44 9.70 -6.25 22.31
N ILE A 45 10.57 -7.11 21.80
CA ILE A 45 10.65 -7.27 20.36
C ILE A 45 9.38 -8.00 19.98
N GLN A 46 8.51 -7.35 19.24
CA GLN A 46 7.59 -8.09 18.41
C GLN A 46 8.46 -8.86 17.41
N LYS A 47 8.79 -10.13 17.72
CA LYS A 47 9.19 -11.05 16.68
C LYS A 47 7.98 -11.12 15.76
N TYR A 48 8.01 -10.34 14.67
CA TYR A 48 7.14 -10.66 13.56
C TYR A 48 7.57 -12.05 13.13
N GLU A 49 6.84 -13.06 13.59
CA GLU A 49 6.76 -14.34 12.92
C GLU A 49 6.58 -14.01 11.45
N LYS A 50 7.04 -14.87 10.58
CA LYS A 50 6.96 -14.68 9.13
C LYS A 50 5.63 -14.03 8.77
N LEU A 51 5.66 -12.78 8.28
CA LEU A 51 4.43 -12.09 7.89
C LEU A 51 3.67 -12.96 6.90
N PRO A 52 2.34 -12.99 6.97
CA PRO A 52 1.53 -13.71 6.02
C PRO A 52 1.82 -13.19 4.60
N SER A 53 1.87 -14.09 3.64
CA SER A 53 2.09 -13.78 2.22
C SER A 53 0.80 -14.03 1.44
N ILE A 54 0.68 -13.40 0.29
CA ILE A 54 -0.43 -13.66 -0.65
C ILE A 54 -0.26 -15.08 -1.20
N GLU A 55 -1.30 -15.90 -1.05
CA GLU A 55 -1.40 -17.27 -1.56
C GLU A 55 -2.24 -17.30 -2.85
N ARG A 56 -2.11 -18.40 -3.62
CA ARG A 56 -2.79 -18.54 -4.93
C ARG A 56 -4.30 -18.50 -4.81
N GLU A 57 -4.83 -19.12 -3.78
CA GLU A 57 -6.24 -19.30 -3.48
C GLU A 57 -6.96 -17.99 -3.16
N LEU A 58 -6.17 -16.97 -2.79
CA LEU A 58 -6.68 -15.64 -2.41
C LEU A 58 -7.01 -14.73 -3.60
N MET A 59 -6.94 -15.26 -4.82
CA MET A 59 -7.22 -14.48 -6.03
C MET A 59 -7.80 -15.37 -7.15
N PRO A 60 -8.44 -14.80 -8.18
CA PRO A 60 -8.87 -15.53 -9.35
C PRO A 60 -7.72 -16.29 -10.02
N ALA A 61 -7.97 -17.50 -10.52
CA ALA A 61 -6.94 -18.42 -11.01
C ALA A 61 -6.01 -17.77 -12.04
N ILE A 62 -6.54 -17.07 -13.04
CA ILE A 62 -5.73 -16.42 -14.07
C ILE A 62 -4.80 -15.33 -13.51
N LEU A 63 -5.27 -14.60 -12.49
CA LEU A 63 -4.44 -13.60 -11.79
C LEU A 63 -3.35 -14.31 -10.97
N ALA A 64 -3.71 -15.38 -10.25
CA ALA A 64 -2.78 -16.19 -9.48
C ALA A 64 -1.67 -16.75 -10.36
N ASP A 65 -2.03 -17.35 -11.47
CA ASP A 65 -1.08 -17.93 -12.41
C ASP A 65 -0.10 -16.87 -12.94
N ARG A 66 -0.57 -15.69 -13.26
CA ARG A 66 0.31 -14.61 -13.71
C ARG A 66 1.20 -14.06 -12.60
N VAL A 67 0.66 -13.86 -11.40
CA VAL A 67 1.40 -13.37 -10.23
C VAL A 67 2.55 -14.32 -9.89
N PHE A 68 2.25 -15.61 -9.78
CA PHE A 68 3.24 -16.62 -9.40
C PHE A 68 4.23 -16.97 -10.51
N ASP A 69 3.82 -16.88 -11.80
CA ASP A 69 4.76 -16.94 -12.92
C ASP A 69 5.85 -15.86 -12.81
N ILE A 70 5.43 -14.61 -12.60
CA ILE A 70 6.38 -13.49 -12.44
C ILE A 70 7.21 -13.66 -11.18
N ALA A 71 6.59 -13.97 -10.03
CA ALA A 71 7.27 -14.11 -8.74
C ALA A 71 8.35 -15.18 -8.79
N THR A 72 8.06 -16.34 -9.40
CA THR A 72 9.00 -17.45 -9.55
C THR A 72 10.17 -17.08 -10.45
N ARG A 73 9.90 -16.52 -11.62
CA ARG A 73 10.95 -16.16 -12.60
C ARG A 73 11.86 -15.03 -12.12
N MET A 74 11.29 -14.06 -11.37
CA MET A 74 12.04 -12.93 -10.83
C MET A 74 12.61 -13.21 -9.43
N ASN A 75 12.33 -14.37 -8.86
CA ASN A 75 12.72 -14.73 -7.49
C ASN A 75 12.38 -13.61 -6.49
N CYS A 76 11.13 -13.16 -6.53
CA CYS A 76 10.62 -12.05 -5.71
C CYS A 76 9.33 -12.46 -4.98
N PRO A 77 8.93 -11.74 -3.93
CA PRO A 77 7.64 -11.95 -3.28
C PRO A 77 6.47 -11.78 -4.24
N PRO A 78 5.42 -12.62 -4.18
CA PRO A 78 4.24 -12.52 -5.04
C PRO A 78 3.47 -11.20 -4.86
N GLU A 79 3.61 -10.55 -3.74
CA GLU A 79 3.02 -9.24 -3.44
C GLU A 79 3.48 -8.15 -4.42
N PHE A 80 4.69 -8.26 -5.00
CA PHE A 80 5.20 -7.26 -5.93
C PHE A 80 4.43 -7.26 -7.26
N PRO A 81 4.34 -8.36 -8.00
CA PRO A 81 3.52 -8.41 -9.20
C PRO A 81 2.02 -8.30 -8.91
N TYR A 82 1.53 -8.83 -7.77
CA TYR A 82 0.14 -8.70 -7.36
C TYR A 82 -0.27 -7.24 -7.24
N THR A 83 0.45 -6.42 -6.48
CA THR A 83 0.17 -4.99 -6.32
C THR A 83 0.13 -4.26 -7.66
N ALA A 84 1.10 -4.53 -8.54
CA ALA A 84 1.17 -3.89 -9.84
C ALA A 84 0.01 -4.29 -10.78
N LEU A 85 -0.37 -5.57 -10.81
CA LEU A 85 -1.48 -6.07 -11.61
C LEU A 85 -2.83 -5.54 -11.09
N MET A 86 -3.06 -5.60 -9.78
CA MET A 86 -4.30 -5.12 -9.17
C MET A 86 -4.54 -3.64 -9.47
N ILE A 87 -3.53 -2.80 -9.30
CA ILE A 87 -3.63 -1.37 -9.59
C ILE A 87 -3.81 -1.12 -11.10
N SER A 88 -3.11 -1.88 -11.95
CA SER A 88 -3.27 -1.79 -13.41
C SER A 88 -4.70 -2.10 -13.86
N ILE A 89 -5.27 -3.19 -13.36
CA ILE A 89 -6.63 -3.62 -13.70
C ILE A 89 -7.66 -2.63 -13.13
N ALA A 90 -7.51 -2.20 -11.89
CA ALA A 90 -8.35 -1.17 -11.28
C ALA A 90 -8.36 0.13 -12.10
N THR A 91 -7.20 0.54 -12.64
CA THR A 91 -7.08 1.71 -13.52
C THR A 91 -7.88 1.53 -14.82
N LEU A 92 -7.89 0.32 -15.39
CA LEU A 92 -8.67 0.04 -16.61
C LEU A 92 -10.18 -0.01 -16.36
N ILE A 93 -10.62 -0.40 -15.16
CA ILE A 93 -12.02 -0.22 -14.71
C ILE A 93 -12.34 1.28 -14.60
N GLY A 94 -11.47 2.03 -13.93
CA GLY A 94 -11.53 3.47 -13.85
C GLY A 94 -12.83 4.01 -13.25
N THR A 95 -13.39 5.02 -13.90
CA THR A 95 -14.65 5.66 -13.49
C THR A 95 -15.90 4.94 -13.98
N LYS A 96 -15.73 3.83 -14.72
CA LYS A 96 -16.84 3.14 -15.39
C LYS A 96 -17.70 2.31 -14.45
N LEU A 97 -17.11 1.81 -13.35
CA LEU A 97 -17.80 0.93 -12.42
C LEU A 97 -17.24 1.06 -10.99
N GLY A 98 -18.13 0.94 -10.01
CA GLY A 98 -17.78 0.81 -8.59
C GLY A 98 -18.67 -0.20 -7.88
N VAL A 99 -18.67 -0.12 -6.55
CA VAL A 99 -19.43 -1.03 -5.68
C VAL A 99 -20.38 -0.24 -4.80
N TYR A 100 -21.60 -0.74 -4.65
CA TYR A 100 -22.55 -0.33 -3.62
C TYR A 100 -22.55 -1.37 -2.49
N PRO A 101 -21.73 -1.15 -1.43
CA PRO A 101 -21.56 -2.15 -0.38
C PRO A 101 -22.77 -2.29 0.55
N LYS A 102 -23.70 -1.35 0.52
CA LYS A 102 -24.92 -1.37 1.33
C LYS A 102 -26.14 -1.68 0.47
N LYS A 103 -26.98 -2.60 0.92
CA LYS A 103 -28.17 -3.02 0.20
C LYS A 103 -29.16 -1.88 -0.04
N ASN A 104 -29.40 -1.05 0.97
CA ASN A 104 -30.49 -0.06 0.97
C ASN A 104 -29.99 1.40 0.85
N ASP A 105 -28.69 1.65 1.05
CA ASP A 105 -28.10 2.98 1.02
C ASP A 105 -27.41 3.21 -0.33
N PRO A 106 -27.98 4.00 -1.24
CA PRO A 106 -27.40 4.28 -2.55
C PRO A 106 -26.31 5.34 -2.49
N ASP A 107 -26.13 6.03 -1.37
CA ASP A 107 -25.15 7.10 -1.23
C ASP A 107 -23.77 6.56 -0.86
N PHE A 108 -23.71 5.35 -0.33
CA PHE A 108 -22.44 4.70 -0.02
C PHE A 108 -21.89 3.97 -1.25
N TYR A 109 -21.05 4.66 -2.01
CA TYR A 109 -20.39 4.16 -3.22
C TYR A 109 -18.88 4.09 -3.05
N VAL A 110 -18.26 3.03 -3.58
CA VAL A 110 -16.82 2.82 -3.56
C VAL A 110 -16.31 2.66 -4.99
N SER A 111 -15.44 3.56 -5.42
CA SER A 111 -14.76 3.49 -6.73
C SER A 111 -13.70 2.39 -6.75
N SER A 112 -13.21 2.03 -7.93
CA SER A 112 -12.12 1.06 -8.09
C SER A 112 -10.71 1.63 -7.80
N THR A 113 -10.57 2.90 -7.42
CA THR A 113 -9.26 3.57 -7.22
C THR A 113 -8.39 2.83 -6.22
N LEU A 114 -7.17 2.48 -6.60
CA LEU A 114 -6.20 1.82 -5.72
C LEU A 114 -4.88 2.60 -5.67
N TRP A 115 -4.38 2.83 -4.46
CA TRP A 115 -3.03 3.32 -4.21
C TRP A 115 -2.22 2.24 -3.51
N GLY A 116 -1.00 2.01 -3.99
CA GLY A 116 -0.15 0.99 -3.41
C GLY A 116 1.33 1.31 -3.51
N MET A 117 2.08 0.73 -2.57
CA MET A 117 3.53 0.81 -2.50
C MET A 117 4.14 -0.58 -2.49
N ILE A 118 5.22 -0.75 -3.25
CA ILE A 118 6.05 -1.96 -3.22
C ILE A 118 7.27 -1.68 -2.34
N ILE A 119 7.23 -2.19 -1.10
CA ILE A 119 8.31 -1.97 -0.14
C ILE A 119 9.37 -3.06 -0.25
N GLY A 120 10.62 -2.67 -0.49
CA GLY A 120 11.73 -3.63 -0.53
C GLY A 120 13.07 -2.92 -0.61
N LYS A 121 14.13 -3.61 -0.15
CA LYS A 121 15.51 -3.10 -0.22
C LYS A 121 15.97 -2.93 -1.67
N SER A 122 17.05 -2.21 -1.89
CA SER A 122 17.73 -2.19 -3.19
C SER A 122 18.11 -3.63 -3.59
N GLY A 123 17.96 -3.99 -4.87
CA GLY A 123 18.23 -5.35 -5.36
C GLY A 123 17.14 -6.40 -5.06
N SER A 124 16.01 -6.03 -4.45
CA SER A 124 14.92 -6.98 -4.14
C SER A 124 14.00 -7.30 -5.32
N MET A 125 14.39 -7.01 -6.54
CA MET A 125 13.64 -7.26 -7.78
C MET A 125 12.30 -6.52 -7.90
N LYS A 126 12.08 -5.45 -7.12
CA LYS A 126 10.83 -4.63 -7.18
C LYS A 126 10.55 -4.12 -8.59
N THR A 127 11.49 -3.34 -9.14
CA THR A 127 11.33 -2.70 -10.45
C THR A 127 11.19 -3.70 -11.60
N PRO A 128 11.98 -4.78 -11.69
CA PRO A 128 11.78 -5.81 -12.70
C PRO A 128 10.40 -6.48 -12.61
N ALA A 129 9.97 -6.89 -11.41
CA ALA A 129 8.67 -7.52 -11.20
C ALA A 129 7.51 -6.58 -11.58
N GLN A 130 7.57 -5.32 -11.13
CA GLN A 130 6.61 -4.28 -11.50
C GLN A 130 6.57 -4.06 -13.02
N SER A 131 7.73 -3.94 -13.66
CA SER A 131 7.80 -3.69 -15.11
C SER A 131 7.18 -4.81 -15.93
N ILE A 132 7.43 -6.07 -15.56
CA ILE A 132 6.85 -7.23 -16.24
C ILE A 132 5.34 -7.30 -16.01
N ALA A 133 4.87 -7.07 -14.79
CA ALA A 133 3.44 -7.05 -14.45
C ALA A 133 2.69 -5.96 -15.24
N MET A 134 3.34 -4.83 -15.51
CA MET A 134 2.74 -3.68 -16.18
C MET A 134 2.88 -3.69 -17.72
N GLN A 135 3.54 -4.68 -18.34
CA GLN A 135 3.79 -4.71 -19.79
C GLN A 135 2.51 -4.51 -20.62
N LYS A 136 1.41 -5.18 -20.24
CA LYS A 136 0.14 -5.08 -21.01
C LYS A 136 -0.48 -3.69 -20.90
N ILE A 137 -0.62 -3.13 -19.70
CA ILE A 137 -1.20 -1.77 -19.54
C ILE A 137 -0.32 -0.71 -20.22
N GLN A 138 1.01 -0.89 -20.21
CA GLN A 138 1.93 -0.01 -20.94
C GLN A 138 1.73 -0.10 -22.46
N SER A 139 1.53 -1.32 -23.00
CA SER A 139 1.21 -1.51 -24.41
C SER A 139 -0.13 -0.87 -24.79
N LEU A 140 -1.15 -1.04 -23.96
CA LEU A 140 -2.47 -0.42 -24.15
C LEU A 140 -2.38 1.11 -24.11
N HIS A 141 -1.65 1.65 -23.15
CA HIS A 141 -1.37 3.08 -23.07
C HIS A 141 -0.70 3.61 -24.35
N ASN A 142 0.36 2.96 -24.82
CA ASN A 142 1.09 3.37 -26.00
C ASN A 142 0.19 3.40 -27.24
N ASN A 143 -0.72 2.45 -27.38
CA ASN A 143 -1.66 2.39 -28.51
C ASN A 143 -2.65 3.56 -28.46
N ILE A 144 -3.31 3.79 -27.32
CA ILE A 144 -4.26 4.90 -27.15
C ILE A 144 -3.57 6.25 -27.33
N PHE A 145 -2.38 6.41 -26.75
CA PHE A 145 -1.61 7.65 -26.86
C PHE A 145 -1.30 7.97 -28.33
N LYS A 146 -0.73 7.02 -29.09
CA LYS A 146 -0.42 7.18 -30.52
C LYS A 146 -1.66 7.48 -31.36
N GLU A 147 -2.78 6.78 -31.09
CA GLU A 147 -4.03 7.01 -31.81
C GLU A 147 -4.56 8.43 -31.56
N SER A 148 -4.60 8.86 -30.31
CA SER A 148 -5.06 10.20 -29.94
C SER A 148 -4.12 11.30 -30.45
N GLU A 149 -2.81 11.08 -30.41
CA GLU A 149 -1.81 11.99 -30.98
C GLU A 149 -2.00 12.15 -32.49
N GLY A 150 -2.25 11.03 -33.18
CA GLY A 150 -2.59 11.06 -34.61
C GLY A 150 -3.84 11.89 -34.91
N LYS A 151 -4.90 11.75 -34.14
CA LYS A 151 -6.13 12.55 -34.25
C LYS A 151 -5.86 14.03 -34.01
N VAL A 152 -5.12 14.38 -32.95
CA VAL A 152 -4.73 15.76 -32.64
C VAL A 152 -3.90 16.38 -33.77
N LEU A 153 -2.94 15.64 -34.32
CA LEU A 153 -2.11 16.11 -35.43
C LEU A 153 -2.92 16.32 -36.72
N ALA A 154 -3.81 15.37 -37.05
CA ALA A 154 -4.70 15.49 -38.21
C ALA A 154 -5.62 16.69 -38.08
N HIS A 155 -6.19 16.91 -36.89
CA HIS A 155 -7.04 18.04 -36.58
C HIS A 155 -6.31 19.40 -36.70
N LYS A 156 -5.10 19.52 -36.16
CA LYS A 156 -4.25 20.70 -36.32
C LYS A 156 -3.95 21.00 -37.80
N LYS A 157 -3.73 19.95 -38.59
CA LYS A 157 -3.54 20.10 -40.05
C LYS A 157 -4.81 20.59 -40.76
N ALA A 158 -6.00 20.09 -40.32
CA ALA A 158 -7.28 20.54 -40.87
C ALA A 158 -7.54 22.02 -40.57
N ILE A 159 -7.37 22.45 -39.33
CA ILE A 159 -7.47 23.87 -38.93
C ILE A 159 -6.55 24.74 -39.81
N LYS A 160 -5.26 24.35 -39.92
CA LYS A 160 -4.28 25.11 -40.73
C LYS A 160 -4.68 25.22 -42.20
N ARG A 161 -5.28 24.15 -42.77
CA ARG A 161 -5.78 24.19 -44.17
C ARG A 161 -6.91 25.18 -44.32
N ILE A 162 -7.90 25.15 -43.45
CA ILE A 162 -9.06 26.08 -43.52
C ILE A 162 -8.59 27.51 -43.31
N GLN A 163 -7.76 27.79 -42.31
CA GLN A 163 -7.18 29.12 -42.10
C GLN A 163 -6.42 29.63 -43.31
N THR A 164 -5.68 28.75 -44.01
CA THR A 164 -4.96 29.10 -45.22
C THR A 164 -5.91 29.42 -46.40
N GLN A 165 -7.05 28.71 -46.49
CA GLN A 165 -8.08 29.00 -47.49
C GLN A 165 -8.77 30.33 -47.21
N ILE A 166 -9.17 30.60 -45.97
CA ILE A 166 -9.74 31.87 -45.56
C ILE A 166 -8.80 33.03 -45.90
N ASN A 167 -7.54 32.97 -45.46
CA ASN A 167 -6.53 33.99 -45.75
C ASN A 167 -6.28 34.20 -47.27
N ARG A 168 -6.44 33.16 -48.10
CA ARG A 168 -6.32 33.26 -49.55
C ARG A 168 -7.52 33.97 -50.17
N HIS A 169 -8.75 33.63 -49.75
CA HIS A 169 -9.97 34.33 -50.19
C HIS A 169 -9.97 35.81 -49.80
N GLU A 170 -9.59 36.11 -48.57
CA GLU A 170 -9.47 37.52 -48.09
C GLU A 170 -8.46 38.31 -48.92
N LYS A 171 -7.26 37.75 -49.24
CA LYS A 171 -6.24 38.43 -50.05
C LYS A 171 -6.66 38.65 -51.51
N ASN A 172 -7.51 37.78 -52.04
CA ASN A 172 -7.96 37.85 -53.43
C ASN A 172 -9.29 38.68 -53.58
N GLY A 173 -9.74 39.39 -52.55
CA GLY A 173 -10.98 40.13 -52.57
C GLY A 173 -12.25 39.27 -52.61
N GLY A 174 -12.16 38.06 -52.01
CA GLY A 174 -13.20 37.03 -52.04
C GLY A 174 -14.56 37.50 -51.50
N ASN A 175 -15.61 36.89 -52.05
CA ASN A 175 -16.97 37.12 -51.65
C ASN A 175 -17.22 36.59 -50.22
N LEU A 176 -17.94 37.33 -49.42
CA LEU A 176 -18.36 36.94 -48.07
C LEU A 176 -19.08 35.59 -48.07
N ASP A 177 -19.86 35.27 -49.10
CA ASP A 177 -20.57 34.00 -49.27
C ASP A 177 -19.65 32.78 -49.36
N GLU A 178 -18.38 32.95 -49.79
CA GLU A 178 -17.38 31.90 -49.84
C GLU A 178 -16.59 31.77 -48.55
N ILE A 179 -16.46 32.84 -47.76
CA ILE A 179 -15.70 32.88 -46.51
C ILE A 179 -16.56 32.39 -45.32
N HIS A 180 -17.86 32.69 -45.29
CA HIS A 180 -18.75 32.23 -44.22
C HIS A 180 -18.73 30.72 -43.97
N PRO A 181 -18.90 29.85 -45.00
CA PRO A 181 -18.88 28.40 -44.78
C PRO A 181 -17.53 27.90 -44.24
N LEU A 182 -16.42 28.57 -44.58
CA LEU A 182 -15.07 28.21 -44.10
C LEU A 182 -14.90 28.63 -42.62
N ASN A 183 -15.46 29.76 -42.23
CA ASN A 183 -15.46 30.16 -40.82
C ASN A 183 -16.31 29.22 -39.98
N ASP A 184 -17.52 28.83 -40.43
CA ASP A 184 -18.36 27.85 -39.75
C ASP A 184 -17.63 26.53 -39.58
N GLN A 185 -16.93 26.04 -40.62
CA GLN A 185 -16.10 24.83 -40.50
C GLN A 185 -14.92 25.00 -39.53
N LEU A 186 -14.33 26.20 -39.46
CA LEU A 186 -13.26 26.48 -38.50
C LEU A 186 -13.78 26.49 -37.06
N GLU A 187 -14.94 27.10 -36.86
CA GLU A 187 -15.61 27.11 -35.55
C GLU A 187 -15.98 25.69 -35.11
N ASP A 188 -16.54 24.88 -36.00
CA ASP A 188 -16.86 23.47 -35.72
C ASP A 188 -15.59 22.67 -35.35
N LEU A 189 -14.50 22.87 -36.08
CA LEU A 189 -13.24 22.22 -35.71
C LEU A 189 -12.72 22.71 -34.37
N LEU A 190 -12.77 23.99 -34.07
CA LEU A 190 -12.30 24.53 -32.80
C LEU A 190 -13.15 24.04 -31.62
N ALA A 191 -14.46 23.89 -31.82
CA ALA A 191 -15.38 23.37 -30.81
C ALA A 191 -15.18 21.88 -30.51
N ASN A 192 -14.78 21.10 -31.55
CA ASN A 192 -14.66 19.65 -31.47
C ASN A 192 -13.18 19.17 -31.47
N ALA A 193 -12.30 19.91 -30.82
CA ALA A 193 -10.88 19.57 -30.77
C ALA A 193 -10.65 18.23 -30.04
N PRO A 194 -9.99 17.23 -30.69
CA PRO A 194 -9.65 15.98 -30.04
C PRO A 194 -8.60 16.21 -28.94
N THR A 195 -8.75 15.50 -27.85
CA THR A 195 -7.84 15.58 -26.71
C THR A 195 -6.82 14.43 -26.71
N LEU A 196 -5.64 14.71 -26.17
CA LEU A 196 -4.63 13.67 -25.98
C LEU A 196 -5.08 12.76 -24.82
N GLN A 197 -5.17 11.46 -25.08
CA GLN A 197 -5.56 10.47 -24.10
C GLN A 197 -4.36 9.75 -23.51
N THR A 198 -4.34 9.61 -22.18
CA THR A 198 -3.29 8.90 -21.48
C THR A 198 -3.88 8.08 -20.33
N ILE A 199 -3.31 6.89 -20.09
CA ILE A 199 -3.66 6.02 -18.96
C ILE A 199 -2.54 6.04 -17.92
N ILE A 200 -1.29 6.21 -18.34
CA ILE A 200 -0.12 6.19 -17.46
C ILE A 200 0.58 7.54 -17.53
N VAL A 201 0.88 8.06 -16.34
CA VAL A 201 1.65 9.28 -16.14
C VAL A 201 2.78 8.97 -15.15
N ASN A 202 4.02 9.33 -15.51
CA ASN A 202 5.19 9.08 -14.64
C ASN A 202 5.59 10.32 -13.85
N ASP A 203 5.38 11.50 -14.43
CA ASP A 203 5.64 12.80 -13.82
C ASP A 203 4.67 13.83 -14.40
N ALA A 204 4.05 14.61 -13.55
CA ALA A 204 3.13 15.66 -13.95
C ALA A 204 3.03 16.76 -12.90
N THR A 205 2.91 18.00 -13.39
CA THR A 205 2.38 19.06 -12.54
C THR A 205 0.91 18.79 -12.20
N ARG A 206 0.39 19.44 -11.18
CA ARG A 206 -1.02 19.36 -10.80
C ARG A 206 -1.94 19.59 -12.00
N GLU A 207 -1.65 20.62 -12.80
CA GLU A 207 -2.45 21.02 -13.96
C GLU A 207 -2.43 19.97 -15.08
N ALA A 208 -1.25 19.43 -15.35
CA ALA A 208 -1.09 18.37 -16.35
C ALA A 208 -1.85 17.10 -15.92
N LEU A 209 -1.80 16.74 -14.64
CA LEU A 209 -2.56 15.60 -14.10
C LEU A 209 -4.06 15.84 -14.20
N GLN A 210 -4.55 17.02 -13.82
CA GLN A 210 -5.96 17.39 -13.96
C GLN A 210 -6.44 17.32 -15.41
N SER A 211 -5.64 17.81 -16.36
CA SER A 211 -5.93 17.70 -17.78
C SER A 211 -5.95 16.25 -18.28
N ALA A 212 -5.00 15.43 -17.85
CA ALA A 212 -4.96 14.01 -18.20
C ALA A 212 -6.23 13.29 -17.71
N VAL A 213 -6.65 13.53 -16.46
CA VAL A 213 -7.85 12.93 -15.88
C VAL A 213 -9.13 13.41 -16.57
N ALA A 214 -9.23 14.70 -16.91
CA ALA A 214 -10.40 15.25 -17.61
C ALA A 214 -10.60 14.67 -19.03
N ASN A 215 -9.52 14.23 -19.67
CA ASN A 215 -9.51 13.77 -21.05
C ASN A 215 -9.67 12.25 -21.22
N THR A 216 -9.88 11.49 -20.14
CA THR A 216 -10.08 10.04 -20.20
C THR A 216 -11.33 9.59 -19.45
N GLN A 217 -12.01 8.57 -19.98
CA GLN A 217 -13.08 7.87 -19.28
C GLN A 217 -12.56 6.71 -18.41
N ASN A 218 -11.34 6.27 -18.70
CA ASN A 218 -10.63 5.31 -17.85
C ASN A 218 -10.00 6.02 -16.66
N GLY A 219 -9.41 5.27 -15.74
CA GLY A 219 -8.58 5.86 -14.71
C GLY A 219 -7.23 6.33 -15.27
N VAL A 220 -6.56 7.19 -14.51
CA VAL A 220 -5.16 7.54 -14.73
C VAL A 220 -4.32 6.87 -13.66
N LEU A 221 -3.23 6.23 -14.07
CA LEU A 221 -2.23 5.62 -13.20
C LEU A 221 -1.01 6.54 -13.11
N LEU A 222 -0.79 7.11 -11.94
CA LEU A 222 0.47 7.77 -11.61
C LEU A 222 1.48 6.68 -11.23
N LYS A 223 2.35 6.32 -12.18
CA LYS A 223 3.39 5.31 -11.99
C LYS A 223 4.71 5.97 -11.64
N LEU A 224 5.25 5.65 -10.49
CA LEU A 224 6.49 6.21 -9.97
C LEU A 224 7.52 5.09 -9.78
N ASP A 225 8.74 5.30 -10.25
CA ASP A 225 9.83 4.35 -9.99
C ASP A 225 10.20 4.36 -8.51
N GLU A 226 10.23 5.55 -7.90
CA GLU A 226 10.39 5.74 -6.46
C GLU A 226 9.36 6.75 -5.94
N ILE A 227 8.49 6.32 -5.02
CA ILE A 227 7.38 7.13 -4.52
C ILE A 227 7.85 8.32 -3.68
N LYS A 228 9.10 8.29 -3.18
CA LYS A 228 9.74 9.40 -2.49
C LYS A 228 9.70 10.69 -3.31
N THR A 229 9.77 10.58 -4.64
CA THR A 229 9.70 11.74 -5.55
C THR A 229 8.37 12.47 -5.38
N LEU A 230 7.26 11.72 -5.30
CA LEU A 230 5.93 12.30 -5.05
C LEU A 230 5.87 12.97 -3.67
N PHE A 231 6.35 12.29 -2.63
CA PHE A 231 6.36 12.83 -1.27
C PHE A 231 7.13 14.16 -1.22
N ASN A 232 8.29 14.22 -1.86
CA ASN A 232 9.08 15.44 -1.95
C ASN A 232 8.37 16.58 -2.70
N ILE A 233 7.52 16.26 -3.68
CA ILE A 233 6.77 17.26 -4.44
C ILE A 233 5.62 17.81 -3.59
N ILE A 234 4.83 16.94 -2.98
CA ILE A 234 3.62 17.33 -2.24
C ILE A 234 3.92 17.98 -0.88
N ASP A 235 5.11 17.76 -0.33
CA ASP A 235 5.54 18.34 0.95
C ASP A 235 6.34 19.65 0.78
N LYS A 236 6.56 20.11 -0.46
CA LYS A 236 7.14 21.42 -0.69
C LYS A 236 6.17 22.53 -0.30
N PHE A 237 6.69 23.60 0.27
CA PHE A 237 5.91 24.80 0.55
C PHE A 237 5.21 25.30 -0.72
N GLY A 238 3.90 25.53 -0.63
CA GLY A 238 3.05 25.95 -1.77
C GLY A 238 2.53 24.79 -2.63
N SER A 239 2.76 23.53 -2.25
CA SER A 239 2.26 22.35 -2.97
C SER A 239 1.02 21.70 -2.33
N GLU A 240 0.46 22.30 -1.29
CA GLU A 240 -0.72 21.82 -0.55
C GLU A 240 -1.90 21.54 -1.50
N ALA A 241 -2.05 22.39 -2.51
CA ALA A 241 -3.11 22.23 -3.52
C ALA A 241 -2.93 20.97 -4.38
N TYR A 242 -1.69 20.50 -4.63
CA TYR A 242 -1.45 19.26 -5.36
C TYR A 242 -1.81 18.05 -4.50
N ARG A 243 -1.40 18.06 -3.24
CA ARG A 243 -1.75 17.03 -2.26
C ARG A 243 -3.27 16.90 -2.12
N GLN A 244 -3.98 18.03 -1.97
CA GLN A 244 -5.44 18.04 -1.90
C GLN A 244 -6.10 17.47 -3.17
N THR A 245 -5.61 17.84 -4.35
CA THR A 245 -6.12 17.29 -5.63
C THR A 245 -5.97 15.76 -5.70
N LEU A 246 -4.86 15.19 -5.22
CA LEU A 246 -4.68 13.74 -5.16
C LEU A 246 -5.68 13.08 -4.20
N LEU A 247 -5.93 13.71 -3.03
CA LEU A 247 -6.92 13.23 -2.07
C LEU A 247 -8.35 13.20 -2.66
N GLU A 248 -8.72 14.23 -3.42
CA GLU A 248 -9.98 14.30 -4.16
C GLU A 248 -10.07 13.18 -5.22
N PHE A 249 -9.01 12.96 -5.98
CA PHE A 249 -8.95 11.92 -7.00
C PHE A 249 -8.95 10.49 -6.44
N TRP A 250 -8.58 10.30 -5.18
CA TRP A 250 -8.67 8.99 -4.53
C TRP A 250 -10.13 8.54 -4.33
N ASN A 251 -11.06 9.44 -4.09
CA ASN A 251 -12.48 9.11 -3.94
C ASN A 251 -13.08 8.59 -5.25
N GLY A 252 -12.66 9.12 -6.41
CA GLY A 252 -13.11 8.67 -7.72
C GLY A 252 -14.55 9.02 -8.07
N THR A 253 -15.22 9.84 -7.25
CA THR A 253 -16.66 10.16 -7.35
C THR A 253 -16.95 11.62 -7.62
N GLU A 254 -16.07 12.51 -7.21
CA GLU A 254 -16.30 13.95 -7.24
C GLU A 254 -15.92 14.58 -8.57
N SER A 255 -16.68 15.60 -8.96
CA SER A 255 -16.32 16.45 -10.08
C SER A 255 -15.35 17.54 -9.64
N LEU A 256 -14.36 17.83 -10.48
CA LEU A 256 -13.39 18.88 -10.24
C LEU A 256 -13.51 19.94 -11.33
N THR A 257 -13.75 21.19 -10.91
CA THR A 257 -13.74 22.35 -11.81
C THR A 257 -12.54 23.21 -11.48
N SER A 258 -11.64 23.39 -12.43
CA SER A 258 -10.50 24.31 -12.31
C SER A 258 -10.69 25.49 -13.24
N LEU A 259 -10.81 26.69 -12.67
CA LEU A 259 -10.94 27.96 -13.39
C LEU A 259 -9.64 28.73 -13.28
N ARG A 260 -9.00 29.06 -14.40
CA ARG A 260 -7.73 29.80 -14.39
C ARG A 260 -7.75 30.95 -15.39
N VAL A 261 -7.28 32.09 -14.97
CA VAL A 261 -7.06 33.25 -15.83
C VAL A 261 -5.90 32.91 -16.77
N GLY A 262 -6.19 32.74 -18.08
CA GLY A 262 -5.18 32.53 -19.13
C GLY A 262 -5.01 31.10 -19.66
N SER A 263 -5.43 30.05 -18.95
CA SER A 263 -5.35 28.65 -19.43
C SER A 263 -6.70 27.98 -19.68
N GLY A 264 -7.81 28.73 -19.51
CA GLY A 264 -9.15 28.20 -19.74
C GLY A 264 -9.74 27.43 -18.55
N HIS A 265 -10.85 26.75 -18.84
CA HIS A 265 -11.58 25.96 -17.85
C HIS A 265 -11.29 24.48 -18.05
N THR A 266 -10.98 23.77 -16.96
CA THR A 266 -10.90 22.31 -16.98
C THR A 266 -12.02 21.77 -16.10
N TYR A 267 -12.90 20.98 -16.68
CA TYR A 267 -13.95 20.27 -15.96
C TYR A 267 -13.69 18.76 -16.03
N THR A 268 -13.55 18.14 -14.88
CA THR A 268 -13.43 16.69 -14.74
C THR A 268 -14.72 16.20 -14.11
N ARG A 269 -15.51 15.40 -14.82
CA ARG A 269 -16.77 14.86 -14.29
C ARG A 269 -16.52 13.95 -13.09
N ARG A 270 -15.45 13.14 -13.14
CA ARG A 270 -15.05 12.23 -12.06
C ARG A 270 -13.53 12.14 -12.04
N GLY A 271 -12.92 12.59 -10.95
CA GLY A 271 -11.48 12.50 -10.77
C GLY A 271 -11.08 11.10 -10.33
N TYR A 272 -10.23 10.42 -11.09
CA TYR A 272 -9.72 9.09 -10.77
C TYR A 272 -8.23 9.00 -11.02
N VAL A 273 -7.47 8.81 -9.96
CA VAL A 273 -6.02 8.57 -10.05
C VAL A 273 -5.63 7.42 -9.12
N SER A 274 -5.18 6.33 -9.72
CA SER A 274 -4.45 5.27 -9.00
C SER A 274 -2.97 5.63 -8.89
N ILE A 275 -2.30 5.19 -7.83
CA ILE A 275 -0.87 5.46 -7.61
C ILE A 275 -0.15 4.14 -7.35
N LEU A 276 0.97 3.94 -8.06
CA LEU A 276 1.87 2.81 -7.86
C LEU A 276 3.31 3.29 -7.84
N GLY A 277 4.06 2.89 -6.82
CA GLY A 277 5.50 3.16 -6.78
C GLY A 277 6.27 2.26 -5.84
N GLY A 278 7.57 2.14 -6.09
CA GLY A 278 8.49 1.45 -5.21
C GLY A 278 8.98 2.36 -4.10
N ILE A 279 9.30 1.79 -2.92
CA ILE A 279 9.96 2.52 -1.84
C ILE A 279 10.88 1.60 -1.05
N GLN A 280 11.96 2.17 -0.52
CA GLN A 280 12.84 1.45 0.39
C GLN A 280 12.30 1.55 1.83
N PRO A 281 12.44 0.50 2.68
CA PRO A 281 11.92 0.50 4.04
C PRO A 281 12.40 1.70 4.87
N LYS A 282 13.70 1.98 4.87
CA LYS A 282 14.28 3.12 5.63
C LYS A 282 13.72 4.47 5.14
N THR A 283 13.53 4.63 3.84
CA THR A 283 12.99 5.86 3.25
C THR A 283 11.54 6.09 3.69
N LEU A 284 10.71 5.03 3.71
CA LEU A 284 9.33 5.12 4.18
C LEU A 284 9.25 5.44 5.66
N MET A 285 10.04 4.76 6.50
CA MET A 285 10.10 5.04 7.94
C MET A 285 10.51 6.48 8.25
N ASN A 286 11.53 6.98 7.56
CA ASN A 286 11.96 8.37 7.72
C ASN A 286 10.87 9.35 7.28
N TYR A 287 10.12 9.02 6.21
CA TYR A 287 8.99 9.84 5.77
C TYR A 287 7.88 9.87 6.83
N ILE A 288 7.49 8.73 7.39
CA ILE A 288 6.49 8.64 8.47
C ILE A 288 6.92 9.51 9.65
N LYS A 289 8.13 9.30 10.19
CA LYS A 289 8.68 10.09 11.32
C LYS A 289 8.68 11.61 11.03
N THR A 290 9.09 12.01 9.82
CA THR A 290 9.17 13.42 9.45
C THR A 290 7.80 14.07 9.29
N SER A 291 6.85 13.35 8.72
CA SER A 291 5.47 13.82 8.52
C SER A 291 4.77 14.06 9.85
N GLU A 292 5.02 13.22 10.85
CA GLU A 292 4.52 13.36 12.21
C GLU A 292 5.07 14.63 12.87
N LEU A 293 6.38 14.83 12.82
CA LEU A 293 7.02 16.02 13.39
C LEU A 293 6.55 17.33 12.77
N LYS A 294 6.14 17.30 11.49
CA LYS A 294 5.66 18.48 10.77
C LYS A 294 4.14 18.68 10.86
N GLY A 295 3.39 17.75 11.45
CA GLY A 295 1.93 17.77 11.47
C GLY A 295 1.29 17.58 10.09
N THR A 296 2.06 17.09 9.09
CA THR A 296 1.53 16.81 7.74
C THR A 296 0.97 15.39 7.61
N ALA A 297 1.06 14.58 8.66
CA ALA A 297 0.54 13.21 8.70
C ALA A 297 -0.99 13.16 8.87
N ASP A 298 -1.61 14.20 9.41
CA ASP A 298 -2.99 14.18 9.91
C ASP A 298 -4.06 14.31 8.80
N ASP A 299 -3.68 14.47 7.53
CA ASP A 299 -4.64 14.57 6.41
C ASP A 299 -5.04 13.21 5.82
N GLY A 300 -4.51 12.13 6.34
CA GLY A 300 -4.82 10.77 5.91
C GLY A 300 -4.24 10.38 4.54
N PHE A 301 -3.33 11.17 3.96
CA PHE A 301 -2.72 10.89 2.65
C PHE A 301 -2.00 9.54 2.63
N LEU A 302 -1.16 9.29 3.62
CA LEU A 302 -0.37 8.06 3.70
C LEU A 302 -1.26 6.82 3.90
N TYR A 303 -2.34 6.93 4.67
CA TYR A 303 -3.29 5.84 4.92
C TYR A 303 -4.16 5.45 3.71
N ARG A 304 -4.09 6.21 2.62
CA ARG A 304 -4.73 5.87 1.35
C ARG A 304 -3.90 4.91 0.49
N PHE A 305 -2.62 4.73 0.82
CA PHE A 305 -1.78 3.68 0.22
C PHE A 305 -2.09 2.32 0.86
N GLN A 306 -3.30 1.85 0.65
CA GLN A 306 -3.84 0.66 1.32
C GLN A 306 -3.26 -0.64 0.76
N LEU A 307 -3.01 -0.70 -0.56
CA LEU A 307 -2.42 -1.88 -1.20
C LEU A 307 -0.90 -1.85 -1.05
N THR A 308 -0.45 -1.96 0.21
CA THR A 308 0.97 -1.81 0.56
C THR A 308 1.44 -3.00 1.36
N PHE A 309 2.43 -3.70 0.81
CA PHE A 309 3.04 -4.86 1.42
C PHE A 309 4.50 -4.60 1.77
N HIS A 310 4.94 -5.14 2.90
CA HIS A 310 6.35 -5.18 3.31
C HIS A 310 6.79 -6.65 3.46
N PRO A 311 6.84 -7.42 2.36
CA PRO A 311 7.10 -8.85 2.41
C PRO A 311 8.55 -9.15 2.74
N GLN A 312 8.80 -10.40 3.14
CA GLN A 312 10.14 -10.96 3.24
C GLN A 312 10.56 -11.49 1.86
N LEU A 313 11.84 -11.32 1.53
CA LEU A 313 12.37 -11.92 0.31
C LEU A 313 12.41 -13.45 0.46
N PRO A 314 11.97 -14.20 -0.56
CA PRO A 314 12.15 -15.64 -0.58
C PRO A 314 13.65 -16.01 -0.60
N PRO A 315 14.03 -17.20 -0.15
CA PRO A 315 15.37 -17.71 -0.39
C PRO A 315 15.69 -17.68 -1.88
N PHE A 316 16.91 -17.28 -2.22
CA PHE A 316 17.31 -17.24 -3.63
C PHE A 316 17.26 -18.65 -4.24
N LYS A 317 16.56 -18.75 -5.38
CA LYS A 317 16.52 -19.94 -6.21
C LYS A 317 16.75 -19.50 -7.64
N ASP A 318 17.81 -19.99 -8.26
CA ASP A 318 18.05 -19.74 -9.67
C ASP A 318 16.91 -20.32 -10.52
N SER A 319 16.36 -19.51 -11.39
CA SER A 319 15.17 -19.83 -12.17
C SER A 319 15.31 -19.28 -13.58
N ASP A 320 15.52 -20.18 -14.54
CA ASP A 320 15.55 -19.87 -15.98
C ASP A 320 14.34 -20.54 -16.66
N HIS A 321 13.17 -19.97 -16.46
CA HIS A 321 11.93 -20.44 -17.08
C HIS A 321 11.39 -19.39 -18.04
N ALA A 322 10.93 -19.85 -19.21
CA ALA A 322 10.18 -18.99 -20.13
C ALA A 322 8.86 -18.55 -19.50
N PRO A 323 8.36 -17.33 -19.82
CA PRO A 323 7.03 -16.91 -19.38
C PRO A 323 5.96 -17.80 -19.99
N ASN A 324 4.91 -18.09 -19.23
CA ASN A 324 3.74 -18.76 -19.78
C ASN A 324 2.95 -17.77 -20.67
N MET A 325 3.10 -17.91 -21.99
CA MET A 325 2.53 -16.99 -22.98
C MET A 325 1.01 -17.12 -23.09
N GLU A 326 0.42 -18.24 -22.74
CA GLU A 326 -1.02 -18.45 -22.70
C GLU A 326 -1.65 -17.59 -21.62
N ILE A 327 -1.14 -17.65 -20.39
CA ILE A 327 -1.57 -16.82 -19.26
C ILE A 327 -1.34 -15.33 -19.57
N VAL A 328 -0.20 -14.98 -20.19
CA VAL A 328 0.08 -13.59 -20.60
C VAL A 328 -0.97 -13.08 -21.57
N LYS A 329 -1.36 -13.93 -22.55
CA LYS A 329 -2.38 -13.57 -23.54
C LYS A 329 -3.75 -13.45 -22.89
N GLU A 330 -4.19 -14.45 -22.14
CA GLU A 330 -5.53 -14.51 -21.53
C GLU A 330 -5.77 -13.31 -20.60
N LEU A 331 -4.87 -13.06 -19.64
CA LEU A 331 -4.98 -11.88 -18.78
C LEU A 331 -4.88 -10.59 -19.61
N GLY A 332 -4.08 -10.61 -20.67
CA GLY A 332 -3.96 -9.49 -21.59
C GLY A 332 -5.27 -9.19 -22.33
N ASP A 333 -5.99 -10.18 -22.74
CA ASP A 333 -7.29 -10.04 -23.42
C ASP A 333 -8.35 -9.51 -22.44
N ILE A 334 -8.35 -9.98 -21.18
CA ILE A 334 -9.18 -9.42 -20.09
C ILE A 334 -8.89 -7.92 -19.90
N MET A 335 -7.64 -7.54 -19.79
CA MET A 335 -7.25 -6.13 -19.63
C MET A 335 -7.66 -5.26 -20.83
N GLU A 336 -7.58 -5.80 -22.04
CA GLU A 336 -8.01 -5.11 -23.25
C GLU A 336 -9.53 -4.95 -23.31
N PHE A 337 -10.27 -5.99 -22.91
CA PHE A 337 -11.73 -5.92 -22.76
C PHE A 337 -12.12 -4.83 -21.75
N LEU A 338 -11.53 -4.82 -20.55
CA LEU A 338 -11.81 -3.83 -19.51
C LEU A 338 -11.52 -2.39 -19.99
N LEU A 339 -10.48 -2.20 -20.79
CA LEU A 339 -10.18 -0.91 -21.38
C LEU A 339 -11.28 -0.43 -22.33
N LYS A 340 -11.74 -1.32 -23.22
CA LYS A 340 -12.70 -1.02 -24.28
C LYS A 340 -14.16 -1.07 -23.80
N TRP A 341 -14.42 -1.74 -22.68
CA TRP A 341 -15.77 -1.89 -22.15
C TRP A 341 -16.41 -0.54 -21.87
N ASP A 342 -17.60 -0.35 -22.41
CA ASP A 342 -18.41 0.86 -22.28
C ASP A 342 -19.64 0.56 -21.41
N SER A 343 -19.56 0.96 -20.14
CA SER A 343 -20.66 0.75 -19.19
C SER A 343 -21.96 1.48 -19.54
N GLN A 344 -21.92 2.51 -20.40
CA GLN A 344 -23.11 3.25 -20.79
C GLN A 344 -23.90 2.52 -21.86
N ASN A 345 -23.24 1.77 -22.70
CA ASN A 345 -23.81 1.00 -23.79
C ASN A 345 -23.84 -0.52 -23.52
N ASP A 346 -23.59 -0.94 -22.28
CA ASP A 346 -23.69 -2.34 -21.88
C ASP A 346 -25.15 -2.82 -21.98
N PRO A 347 -25.44 -3.93 -22.72
CA PRO A 347 -26.80 -4.46 -22.86
C PRO A 347 -27.40 -4.89 -21.51
N ASN A 348 -26.57 -5.25 -20.53
CA ASN A 348 -26.97 -5.64 -19.18
C ASN A 348 -27.07 -4.47 -18.21
N LYS A 349 -27.20 -3.25 -18.71
CA LYS A 349 -27.24 -2.02 -17.90
C LYS A 349 -28.32 -2.03 -16.80
N LEU A 350 -29.39 -2.83 -16.97
CA LEU A 350 -30.46 -2.96 -15.99
C LEU A 350 -30.00 -3.63 -14.68
N ASP A 351 -28.94 -4.42 -14.72
CA ASP A 351 -28.40 -5.12 -13.56
C ASP A 351 -27.50 -4.22 -12.68
N TYR A 352 -27.17 -3.03 -13.20
CA TYR A 352 -26.38 -2.08 -12.46
C TYR A 352 -27.23 -1.18 -11.58
N ARG A 353 -26.69 -0.88 -10.41
CA ARG A 353 -27.25 0.11 -9.50
C ARG A 353 -26.71 1.50 -9.81
N THR A 354 -27.57 2.50 -9.75
CA THR A 354 -27.19 3.90 -9.94
C THR A 354 -27.61 4.75 -8.76
N SER A 355 -26.77 5.71 -8.36
CA SER A 355 -27.10 6.76 -7.39
C SER A 355 -27.61 8.01 -8.09
N TYR A 356 -28.01 9.02 -7.31
CA TYR A 356 -28.40 10.36 -7.81
C TYR A 356 -27.32 11.02 -8.66
N ASN A 357 -26.03 10.68 -8.45
CA ASN A 357 -24.90 11.17 -9.21
C ASN A 357 -24.60 10.34 -10.47
N GLU A 358 -25.50 9.46 -10.89
CA GLU A 358 -25.33 8.56 -12.04
C GLU A 358 -24.05 7.68 -11.95
N LEU A 359 -23.64 7.35 -10.73
CA LEU A 359 -22.51 6.45 -10.50
C LEU A 359 -22.99 5.02 -10.76
N LEU A 360 -22.38 4.38 -11.75
CA LEU A 360 -22.70 2.99 -12.08
C LEU A 360 -21.91 2.04 -11.15
N GLY A 361 -22.61 1.09 -10.54
CA GLY A 361 -21.98 0.14 -9.63
C GLY A 361 -22.73 -1.17 -9.53
N ILE A 362 -22.04 -2.17 -9.06
CA ILE A 362 -22.57 -3.49 -8.72
C ILE A 362 -22.68 -3.67 -7.21
N SER A 363 -23.47 -4.62 -6.77
CA SER A 363 -23.66 -4.95 -5.36
C SER A 363 -23.11 -6.33 -5.04
N PHE A 364 -23.07 -6.69 -3.78
CA PHE A 364 -22.79 -8.05 -3.34
C PHE A 364 -23.99 -8.95 -3.58
N ASN A 365 -23.76 -10.24 -3.87
CA ASN A 365 -24.83 -11.22 -3.84
C ASN A 365 -25.41 -11.34 -2.41
N PRO A 366 -26.61 -11.92 -2.21
CA PRO A 366 -27.25 -11.94 -0.89
C PRO A 366 -26.38 -12.54 0.23
N GLN A 367 -25.61 -13.59 -0.06
CA GLN A 367 -24.73 -14.24 0.91
C GLN A 367 -23.52 -13.35 1.23
N ALA A 368 -22.87 -12.78 0.21
CA ALA A 368 -21.77 -11.84 0.39
C ALA A 368 -22.21 -10.58 1.16
N GLN A 369 -23.45 -10.10 0.91
CA GLN A 369 -23.97 -8.93 1.61
C GLN A 369 -24.06 -9.14 3.13
N VAL A 370 -24.50 -10.32 3.57
CA VAL A 370 -24.56 -10.66 5.00
C VAL A 370 -23.15 -10.70 5.59
N ILE A 371 -22.22 -11.37 4.92
CA ILE A 371 -20.82 -11.47 5.34
C ILE A 371 -20.18 -10.09 5.44
N PHE A 372 -20.32 -9.24 4.40
CA PHE A 372 -19.77 -7.89 4.42
C PHE A 372 -20.31 -7.06 5.58
N SER A 373 -21.63 -7.15 5.83
CA SER A 373 -22.25 -6.39 6.92
C SER A 373 -21.70 -6.81 8.29
N GLN A 374 -21.59 -8.12 8.54
CA GLN A 374 -21.03 -8.67 9.79
C GLN A 374 -19.55 -8.30 9.96
N TRP A 375 -18.75 -8.49 8.94
CA TRP A 375 -17.33 -8.15 8.95
C TRP A 375 -17.11 -6.66 9.18
N ASN A 376 -17.85 -5.80 8.47
CA ASN A 376 -17.73 -4.35 8.61
C ASN A 376 -18.17 -3.86 10.00
N GLU A 377 -19.22 -4.46 10.57
CA GLU A 377 -19.65 -4.17 11.95
C GLU A 377 -18.55 -4.53 12.96
N GLN A 378 -17.95 -5.71 12.82
CA GLN A 378 -16.83 -6.15 13.68
C GLN A 378 -15.63 -5.20 13.55
N LEU A 379 -15.25 -4.82 12.33
CA LEU A 379 -14.17 -3.88 12.06
C LEU A 379 -14.45 -2.53 12.72
N MET A 380 -15.64 -1.95 12.50
CA MET A 380 -15.99 -0.65 13.04
C MET A 380 -16.15 -0.67 14.57
N THR A 381 -16.65 -1.76 15.13
CA THR A 381 -16.73 -1.95 16.59
C THR A 381 -15.33 -1.98 17.19
N ARG A 382 -14.39 -2.71 16.58
CA ARG A 382 -12.99 -2.75 17.00
C ARG A 382 -12.36 -1.34 16.97
N ILE A 383 -12.47 -0.62 15.87
CA ILE A 383 -11.91 0.73 15.71
C ILE A 383 -12.50 1.69 16.77
N ARG A 384 -13.80 1.60 17.04
CA ARG A 384 -14.49 2.50 17.98
C ARG A 384 -14.30 2.11 19.45
N SER A 385 -14.24 0.81 19.79
CA SER A 385 -13.97 0.35 21.15
C SER A 385 -12.56 0.74 21.58
N ASP A 386 -11.65 0.73 20.65
CA ASP A 386 -10.30 1.20 20.83
C ASP A 386 -10.23 2.73 20.97
N ALA A 387 -11.23 3.47 20.55
CA ALA A 387 -11.33 4.93 20.61
C ALA A 387 -11.85 5.49 21.95
N ASP A 388 -11.68 4.80 23.10
CA ASP A 388 -11.92 5.46 24.40
C ASP A 388 -10.80 6.48 24.67
N TYR A 389 -10.94 7.61 24.00
CA TYR A 389 -10.01 8.74 23.90
C TYR A 389 -9.53 9.30 25.24
N SER A 390 -10.22 8.97 26.34
CA SER A 390 -9.93 9.55 27.65
C SER A 390 -8.79 8.87 28.39
N LYS A 391 -8.28 7.71 27.89
CA LYS A 391 -7.32 6.85 28.62
C LYS A 391 -6.01 6.58 27.90
N ARG A 392 -5.81 7.08 26.67
CA ARG A 392 -4.65 6.70 25.84
C ARG A 392 -3.55 7.74 25.83
N VAL A 393 -2.37 7.27 26.17
CA VAL A 393 -1.08 7.96 26.04
C VAL A 393 -0.31 7.46 24.80
N ASP A 394 -0.87 6.52 24.00
CA ASP A 394 -0.14 5.81 22.96
C ASP A 394 -0.68 6.16 21.56
N CYS A 395 0.05 7.05 20.86
CA CYS A 395 -0.32 7.60 19.55
C CYS A 395 -0.38 6.59 18.37
N ASP A 396 -0.04 5.32 18.59
CA ASP A 396 0.18 4.37 17.48
C ASP A 396 -1.01 3.49 17.17
N GLU A 397 -1.84 3.21 18.16
CA GLU A 397 -3.15 2.58 17.92
C GLU A 397 -4.05 3.48 17.08
N ASP A 398 -3.92 4.81 17.25
CA ASP A 398 -4.68 5.79 16.46
C ASP A 398 -4.32 5.71 14.96
N LYS A 399 -3.05 5.57 14.61
CA LYS A 399 -2.59 5.44 13.22
C LYS A 399 -3.07 4.16 12.55
N LEU A 400 -3.01 3.05 13.29
CA LEU A 400 -3.54 1.78 12.80
C LEU A 400 -5.05 1.89 12.60
N ASN A 401 -5.77 2.51 13.54
CA ASN A 401 -7.21 2.74 13.43
C ASN A 401 -7.58 3.65 12.25
N GLU A 402 -6.76 4.67 11.94
CA GLU A 402 -6.92 5.49 10.75
C GLU A 402 -6.74 4.68 9.46
N LEU A 403 -5.73 3.84 9.38
CA LEU A 403 -5.54 2.91 8.28
C LEU A 403 -6.74 1.97 8.15
N LEU A 404 -7.15 1.32 9.24
CA LEU A 404 -8.25 0.37 9.28
C LEU A 404 -9.60 1.02 8.96
N SER A 405 -9.79 2.30 9.26
CA SER A 405 -11.00 3.05 8.90
C SER A 405 -11.27 3.06 7.39
N LYS A 406 -10.25 2.81 6.57
CA LYS A 406 -10.34 2.73 5.10
C LYS A 406 -10.53 1.30 4.58
N TYR A 407 -10.50 0.28 5.45
CA TYR A 407 -10.50 -1.12 5.02
C TYR A 407 -11.83 -1.59 4.45
N ALA A 408 -12.95 -1.02 4.88
CA ALA A 408 -14.23 -1.27 4.21
C ALA A 408 -14.18 -0.95 2.70
N ALA A 409 -13.48 0.12 2.34
CA ALA A 409 -13.30 0.48 0.94
C ALA A 409 -12.31 -0.44 0.21
N ILE A 410 -11.17 -0.81 0.80
CA ILE A 410 -10.19 -1.66 0.12
C ILE A 410 -10.74 -3.05 -0.18
N VAL A 411 -11.52 -3.63 0.74
CA VAL A 411 -12.20 -4.92 0.52
C VAL A 411 -13.15 -4.84 -0.67
N CYS A 412 -13.97 -3.80 -0.76
CA CYS A 412 -14.85 -3.57 -1.91
C CYS A 412 -14.06 -3.44 -3.22
N LYS A 413 -12.96 -2.70 -3.22
CA LYS A 413 -12.10 -2.47 -4.39
C LYS A 413 -11.44 -3.75 -4.88
N ILE A 414 -10.88 -4.55 -3.97
CA ILE A 414 -10.27 -5.85 -4.30
C ILE A 414 -11.34 -6.81 -4.85
N ALA A 415 -12.48 -6.92 -4.17
CA ALA A 415 -13.58 -7.78 -4.61
C ALA A 415 -14.13 -7.39 -5.98
N LEU A 416 -14.21 -6.08 -6.29
CA LEU A 416 -14.59 -5.57 -7.61
C LEU A 416 -13.59 -5.97 -8.69
N VAL A 417 -12.29 -5.81 -8.42
CA VAL A 417 -11.24 -6.20 -9.39
C VAL A 417 -11.30 -7.69 -9.67
N TYR A 418 -11.48 -8.51 -8.64
CA TYR A 418 -11.63 -9.98 -8.80
C TYR A 418 -12.87 -10.33 -9.63
N HIS A 419 -14.01 -9.72 -9.32
CA HIS A 419 -15.24 -9.89 -10.09
C HIS A 419 -15.03 -9.50 -11.56
N ALA A 420 -14.40 -8.36 -11.83
CA ALA A 420 -14.15 -7.91 -13.21
C ALA A 420 -13.23 -8.86 -13.99
N ILE A 421 -12.23 -9.47 -13.33
CA ILE A 421 -11.35 -10.48 -13.94
C ILE A 421 -12.16 -11.74 -14.32
N GLU A 422 -13.05 -12.22 -13.46
CA GLU A 422 -13.85 -13.43 -13.71
C GLU A 422 -15.01 -13.21 -14.68
N ALA A 423 -15.54 -12.00 -14.74
CA ALA A 423 -16.66 -11.65 -15.60
C ALA A 423 -16.24 -11.30 -17.05
N ALA A 424 -15.08 -10.65 -17.20
CA ALA A 424 -14.59 -10.18 -18.51
C ALA A 424 -14.52 -11.28 -19.60
N PRO A 425 -14.11 -12.53 -19.34
CA PRO A 425 -14.11 -13.59 -20.35
C PRO A 425 -15.50 -13.92 -20.89
N LYS A 426 -16.56 -13.62 -20.15
CA LYS A 426 -17.96 -13.80 -20.57
C LYS A 426 -18.45 -12.65 -21.49
N GLY A 427 -17.62 -11.61 -21.68
CA GLY A 427 -17.97 -10.45 -22.48
C GLY A 427 -18.80 -9.39 -21.74
N GLU A 428 -19.00 -9.54 -20.44
CA GLU A 428 -19.82 -8.65 -19.62
C GLU A 428 -19.19 -8.46 -18.24
N ILE A 429 -19.58 -7.40 -17.51
CA ILE A 429 -19.18 -7.18 -16.10
C ILE A 429 -20.46 -6.99 -15.24
N SER A 430 -21.56 -7.52 -15.68
CA SER A 430 -22.85 -7.45 -14.98
C SER A 430 -22.92 -8.42 -13.79
N GLY A 431 -23.99 -8.34 -13.02
CA GLY A 431 -24.29 -9.24 -11.92
C GLY A 431 -23.83 -8.75 -10.56
N PHE A 432 -23.48 -9.70 -9.70
CA PHE A 432 -23.16 -9.44 -8.30
C PHE A 432 -21.78 -9.95 -7.96
N ILE A 433 -21.07 -9.23 -7.08
CA ILE A 433 -19.82 -9.73 -6.49
C ILE A 433 -20.15 -11.00 -5.68
N SER A 434 -19.47 -12.09 -6.00
CA SER A 434 -19.68 -13.39 -5.38
C SER A 434 -19.19 -13.42 -3.93
N LYS A 435 -19.71 -14.36 -3.14
CA LYS A 435 -19.26 -14.65 -1.79
C LYS A 435 -17.75 -14.98 -1.76
N LEU A 436 -17.27 -15.77 -2.72
CA LEU A 436 -15.86 -16.16 -2.81
C LEU A 436 -14.96 -14.95 -3.01
N ASN A 437 -15.28 -14.05 -3.94
CA ASN A 437 -14.47 -12.86 -4.18
C ASN A 437 -14.46 -11.91 -2.98
N LEU A 438 -15.57 -11.83 -2.24
CA LEU A 438 -15.60 -11.06 -1.00
C LEU A 438 -14.72 -11.70 0.09
N LEU A 439 -14.82 -13.02 0.30
CA LEU A 439 -14.00 -13.71 1.30
C LEU A 439 -12.51 -13.61 0.99
N ARG A 440 -12.12 -13.80 -0.27
CA ARG A 440 -10.73 -13.56 -0.74
C ARG A 440 -10.27 -12.14 -0.40
N ALA A 441 -11.10 -11.14 -0.68
CA ALA A 441 -10.77 -9.73 -0.41
C ALA A 441 -10.64 -9.45 1.10
N ILE A 442 -11.48 -10.05 1.95
CA ILE A 442 -11.39 -9.93 3.40
C ILE A 442 -10.07 -10.53 3.90
N VAL A 443 -9.71 -11.75 3.50
CA VAL A 443 -8.45 -12.38 3.91
C VAL A 443 -7.24 -11.59 3.43
N VAL A 444 -7.28 -11.05 2.21
CA VAL A 444 -6.22 -10.13 1.74
C VAL A 444 -6.14 -8.88 2.61
N SER A 445 -7.27 -8.34 3.08
CA SER A 445 -7.25 -7.18 3.97
C SER A 445 -6.62 -7.51 5.33
N ASP A 446 -6.78 -8.73 5.83
CA ASP A 446 -6.13 -9.20 7.07
C ASP A 446 -4.60 -9.28 6.89
N ILE A 447 -4.15 -9.79 5.73
CA ILE A 447 -2.73 -9.80 5.37
C ILE A 447 -2.21 -8.35 5.33
N LEU A 448 -2.92 -7.43 4.68
CA LEU A 448 -2.55 -6.01 4.61
C LEU A 448 -2.48 -5.37 5.98
N GLU A 449 -3.35 -5.73 6.91
CA GLU A 449 -3.31 -5.26 8.30
C GLU A 449 -2.01 -5.66 9.00
N GLU A 450 -1.57 -6.92 8.88
CA GLU A 450 -0.32 -7.38 9.48
C GLU A 450 0.90 -6.65 8.89
N HIS A 451 0.90 -6.42 7.57
CA HIS A 451 1.93 -5.60 6.94
C HIS A 451 1.86 -4.14 7.39
N GLY A 452 0.66 -3.59 7.55
CA GLY A 452 0.42 -2.24 8.07
C GLY A 452 0.95 -2.08 9.49
N LYS A 453 0.66 -3.00 10.38
CA LYS A 453 1.20 -3.04 11.75
C LYS A 453 2.73 -2.94 11.74
N LYS A 454 3.39 -3.73 10.90
CA LYS A 454 4.86 -3.68 10.78
C LYS A 454 5.36 -2.33 10.26
N ILE A 455 4.69 -1.75 9.27
CA ILE A 455 5.09 -0.47 8.66
C ILE A 455 5.01 0.65 9.69
N TYR A 456 3.89 0.75 10.40
CA TYR A 456 3.65 1.84 11.34
C TYR A 456 4.35 1.62 12.68
N ALA A 457 4.47 0.39 13.18
CA ALA A 457 5.27 0.09 14.36
C ALA A 457 6.76 0.39 14.17
N SER A 458 7.30 0.22 12.96
CA SER A 458 8.71 0.51 12.64
C SER A 458 9.02 2.00 12.58
N GLY A 459 8.01 2.86 12.45
CA GLY A 459 8.14 4.32 12.46
C GLY A 459 8.25 4.94 13.85
N LYS A 460 8.01 4.17 14.92
CA LYS A 460 7.99 4.65 16.30
C LYS A 460 9.35 5.07 16.83
N LYS A 461 9.36 6.09 17.68
CA LYS A 461 10.38 6.26 18.71
C LYS A 461 10.18 5.09 19.71
N GLY A 462 11.12 4.11 19.72
CA GLY A 462 10.95 2.85 20.45
C GLY A 462 10.30 1.71 19.67
N GLY A 463 10.08 1.83 18.37
CA GLY A 463 9.61 0.77 17.48
C GLY A 463 10.65 -0.34 17.25
N ASP A 464 10.31 -1.36 16.44
CA ASP A 464 11.17 -2.54 16.20
C ASP A 464 12.59 -2.19 15.76
N GLY A 465 12.78 -1.08 15.00
CA GLY A 465 14.10 -0.59 14.62
C GLY A 465 14.92 -0.17 15.82
N ASP A 466 14.33 0.63 16.69
CA ASP A 466 14.96 1.14 17.90
C ASP A 466 15.10 0.04 18.95
N THR A 467 14.11 -0.85 19.06
CA THR A 467 14.17 -2.02 19.95
C THR A 467 15.26 -3.00 19.54
N ASN A 468 15.39 -3.27 18.23
CA ASN A 468 16.48 -4.12 17.70
C ASN A 468 17.86 -3.47 17.92
N LEU A 469 17.95 -2.14 17.74
CA LEU A 469 19.18 -1.40 18.00
C LEU A 469 19.47 -1.36 19.50
N ALA A 470 18.46 -1.14 20.34
CA ALA A 470 18.57 -1.18 21.79
C ALA A 470 19.09 -2.54 22.28
N LEU A 471 18.56 -3.65 21.75
CA LEU A 471 19.11 -4.99 22.05
C LEU A 471 20.55 -5.16 21.60
N ARG A 472 20.91 -4.71 20.41
CA ARG A 472 22.28 -4.77 19.93
C ARG A 472 23.21 -3.94 20.82
N ILE A 473 22.77 -2.80 21.33
CA ILE A 473 23.49 -1.99 22.31
C ILE A 473 23.65 -2.75 23.61
N LEU A 474 22.58 -3.38 24.17
CA LEU A 474 22.67 -4.20 25.37
C LEU A 474 23.61 -5.38 25.20
N LEU A 475 23.56 -6.08 24.06
CA LEU A 475 24.48 -7.18 23.77
C LEU A 475 25.94 -6.71 23.69
N LYS A 476 26.17 -5.50 23.22
CA LYS A 476 27.52 -4.89 23.23
C LYS A 476 27.96 -4.57 24.67
N TYR A 477 27.11 -3.96 25.49
CA TYR A 477 27.41 -3.77 26.91
C TYR A 477 27.73 -5.10 27.62
N ARG A 478 26.96 -6.16 27.33
CA ARG A 478 27.20 -7.49 27.86
C ARG A 478 28.56 -8.08 27.44
N SER A 479 28.99 -7.85 26.21
CA SER A 479 30.24 -8.38 25.67
C SER A 479 31.49 -7.58 26.10
N GLU A 480 31.31 -6.40 26.67
CA GLU A 480 32.42 -5.56 27.12
C GLU A 480 32.95 -6.04 28.48
N PRO A 481 34.28 -6.07 28.69
CA PRO A 481 34.86 -6.34 30.01
C PRO A 481 34.39 -5.32 31.05
N LEU A 482 34.12 -5.77 32.28
CA LEU A 482 33.65 -4.90 33.39
C LEU A 482 34.58 -3.72 33.66
N ARG A 483 35.89 -3.84 33.37
CA ARG A 483 36.85 -2.78 33.50
C ARG A 483 36.87 -1.82 32.29
N SER A 484 36.06 -2.07 31.25
CA SER A 484 36.01 -1.20 30.08
C SER A 484 35.36 0.14 30.39
N LYS A 485 35.59 1.11 29.51
CA LYS A 485 34.93 2.43 29.59
C LYS A 485 33.40 2.34 29.59
N ALA A 486 32.86 1.31 28.95
CA ALA A 486 31.41 1.13 28.88
C ALA A 486 30.79 0.99 30.27
N HIS A 487 31.44 0.26 31.17
CA HIS A 487 30.95 0.01 32.53
C HIS A 487 31.46 1.03 33.58
N THR A 488 32.64 1.59 33.41
CA THR A 488 33.27 2.45 34.40
C THR A 488 32.97 3.95 34.25
N SER A 489 33.09 4.47 33.04
CA SER A 489 32.91 5.91 32.76
C SER A 489 31.76 6.22 31.80
N GLY A 490 31.09 5.20 31.30
CA GLY A 490 30.00 5.31 30.36
C GLY A 490 30.41 5.66 28.91
N MET A 491 29.54 5.34 27.98
CA MET A 491 29.70 5.58 26.54
C MET A 491 28.84 6.76 26.11
N SER A 492 29.39 7.66 25.30
CA SER A 492 28.61 8.69 24.60
C SER A 492 28.03 8.14 23.30
N VAL A 493 27.02 8.79 22.74
CA VAL A 493 26.44 8.44 21.41
C VAL A 493 27.54 8.33 20.35
N SER A 494 28.48 9.29 20.32
CA SER A 494 29.61 9.28 19.37
C SER A 494 30.56 8.11 19.59
N ASN A 495 30.77 7.68 20.85
CA ASN A 495 31.60 6.51 21.13
C ASN A 495 30.89 5.22 20.72
N ILE A 496 29.60 5.11 21.00
CA ILE A 496 28.78 3.95 20.59
C ILE A 496 28.76 3.84 19.06
N SER A 497 28.53 4.93 18.34
CA SER A 497 28.55 4.95 16.88
C SER A 497 29.90 4.46 16.34
N ARG A 498 31.00 5.06 16.80
CA ARG A 498 32.34 4.76 16.30
C ARG A 498 32.84 3.40 16.76
N ASP A 499 32.78 3.09 18.05
CA ASP A 499 33.47 1.96 18.64
C ASP A 499 32.68 0.65 18.50
N TRP A 500 31.33 0.72 18.44
CA TRP A 500 30.47 -0.47 18.33
C TRP A 500 29.82 -0.67 16.96
N PHE A 501 29.61 0.43 16.21
CA PHE A 501 28.93 0.36 14.91
C PHE A 501 29.74 0.93 13.75
N TYR A 502 31.02 1.31 13.98
CA TYR A 502 31.95 1.77 12.94
C TYR A 502 31.36 2.90 12.06
N ASP A 503 30.68 3.86 12.69
CA ASP A 503 29.97 4.99 12.06
C ASP A 503 28.93 4.60 10.98
N ASN A 504 28.48 3.33 10.98
CA ASN A 504 27.46 2.83 10.04
C ASN A 504 26.01 3.03 10.53
N MET A 505 25.82 3.69 11.68
CA MET A 505 24.51 3.98 12.26
C MET A 505 24.35 5.48 12.47
N ASP A 506 23.16 6.00 12.17
CA ASP A 506 22.84 7.40 12.44
C ASP A 506 22.84 7.64 13.95
N LYS A 507 23.36 8.78 14.37
CA LYS A 507 23.44 9.13 15.79
C LYS A 507 22.07 9.32 16.42
N SER A 508 21.10 9.81 15.66
CA SER A 508 19.71 9.94 16.11
C SER A 508 19.08 8.56 16.41
N ASP A 509 19.33 7.56 15.56
CA ASP A 509 18.81 6.20 15.80
C ASP A 509 19.42 5.60 17.08
N ILE A 510 20.71 5.90 17.35
CA ILE A 510 21.37 5.47 18.59
C ILE A 510 20.78 6.22 19.80
N GLU A 511 20.49 7.51 19.69
CA GLU A 511 19.87 8.31 20.77
C GLU A 511 18.47 7.77 21.10
N ASP A 512 17.64 7.49 20.11
CA ASP A 512 16.31 6.92 20.29
C ASP A 512 16.36 5.54 20.98
N ALA A 513 17.29 4.67 20.57
CA ALA A 513 17.51 3.37 21.21
C ALA A 513 18.01 3.47 22.65
N LEU A 514 18.89 4.44 22.95
CA LEU A 514 19.39 4.69 24.30
C LEU A 514 18.29 5.26 25.22
N GLU A 515 17.45 6.15 24.72
CA GLU A 515 16.29 6.66 25.45
C GLU A 515 15.31 5.54 25.79
N LEU A 516 15.05 4.63 24.86
CA LEU A 516 14.24 3.42 25.09
C LEU A 516 14.84 2.59 26.22
N LEU A 517 16.16 2.35 26.21
CA LEU A 517 16.83 1.58 27.26
C LEU A 517 16.75 2.25 28.65
N ILE A 518 16.79 3.57 28.70
CA ILE A 518 16.61 4.34 29.95
C ILE A 518 15.18 4.19 30.44
N ASN A 519 14.20 4.39 29.58
CA ASN A 519 12.77 4.30 29.93
C ASN A 519 12.36 2.90 30.43
N HIS A 520 13.08 1.87 29.96
CA HIS A 520 12.90 0.49 30.39
C HIS A 520 13.77 0.12 31.62
N GLY A 521 14.62 1.02 32.10
CA GLY A 521 15.43 0.80 33.30
C GLY A 521 16.70 -0.05 33.07
N TRP A 522 17.12 -0.24 31.81
CA TRP A 522 18.34 -0.96 31.45
C TRP A 522 19.59 -0.11 31.56
N LEU A 523 19.51 1.17 31.20
CA LEU A 523 20.61 2.12 31.24
C LEU A 523 20.30 3.28 32.19
N LYS A 524 21.37 3.91 32.66
CA LYS A 524 21.35 5.23 33.29
C LYS A 524 22.14 6.20 32.44
N SER A 525 21.67 7.44 32.35
CA SER A 525 22.42 8.54 31.75
C SER A 525 23.01 9.44 32.83
N ALA A 526 24.23 9.87 32.64
CA ALA A 526 24.90 10.88 33.46
C ALA A 526 25.41 12.00 32.57
N PHE A 527 25.16 13.24 33.00
CA PHE A 527 25.65 14.42 32.32
C PHE A 527 27.03 14.75 32.85
N ILE A 528 28.07 14.60 32.05
CA ILE A 528 29.42 14.92 32.41
C ILE A 528 29.78 16.22 31.70
N GLY A 529 29.82 17.33 32.44
CA GLY A 529 30.07 18.67 31.95
C GLY A 529 31.39 19.25 32.45
N GLY A 530 32.27 19.66 31.54
CA GLY A 530 33.24 20.75 31.75
C GLY A 530 32.71 21.99 31.02
N ALA A 531 33.17 23.19 31.38
CA ALA A 531 32.64 24.49 30.92
C ALA A 531 32.52 24.67 29.39
N ASN A 532 33.12 23.81 28.57
CA ASN A 532 33.18 24.00 27.11
C ASN A 532 32.47 22.98 26.22
N ARG A 533 32.06 21.78 26.69
CA ARG A 533 31.24 20.80 25.93
C ARG A 533 30.64 19.75 26.87
N PRO A 534 29.40 19.94 27.32
CA PRO A 534 28.68 18.92 28.06
C PRO A 534 28.41 17.69 27.19
N THR A 535 28.63 16.49 27.73
CA THR A 535 28.39 15.22 27.02
C THR A 535 27.60 14.28 27.90
N THR A 536 26.48 13.77 27.40
CA THR A 536 25.74 12.72 28.06
C THR A 536 26.44 11.38 27.88
N LYS A 537 26.62 10.64 28.95
CA LYS A 537 27.16 9.27 28.95
C LYS A 537 26.16 8.30 29.51
N TYR A 538 26.21 7.09 28.98
CA TYR A 538 25.26 6.00 29.27
C TYR A 538 26.03 4.84 29.88
N THR A 539 25.52 4.29 30.99
CA THR A 539 26.06 3.12 31.69
C THR A 539 24.92 2.15 31.98
N LEU A 540 25.24 0.86 32.16
CA LEU A 540 24.24 -0.11 32.64
C LEU A 540 23.72 0.34 34.01
N ALA A 541 22.41 0.20 34.23
CA ALA A 541 21.83 0.43 35.53
C ALA A 541 22.41 -0.59 36.53
N PRO A 542 22.71 -0.20 37.79
CA PRO A 542 23.13 -1.13 38.82
C PRO A 542 22.09 -2.27 38.92
N HIS A 543 22.50 -3.50 39.13
CA HIS A 543 21.63 -4.68 39.26
C HIS A 543 21.05 -5.29 37.96
N VAL A 544 21.36 -4.75 36.78
CA VAL A 544 20.82 -5.24 35.50
C VAL A 544 21.55 -6.49 35.00
N HIS A 545 22.78 -6.71 35.42
CA HIS A 545 23.60 -7.86 34.94
C HIS A 545 22.90 -9.22 35.08
N LYS A 546 22.22 -9.47 36.18
CA LYS A 546 21.49 -10.73 36.39
C LYS A 546 20.34 -10.96 35.42
N TYR A 547 19.73 -9.91 34.90
CA TYR A 547 18.62 -9.98 33.93
C TYR A 547 19.08 -10.09 32.49
N LEU A 548 20.30 -9.71 32.16
CA LEU A 548 20.87 -9.90 30.82
C LEU A 548 21.07 -11.39 30.47
N VAL A 549 21.11 -12.27 31.45
CA VAL A 549 21.29 -13.71 31.29
C VAL A 549 19.95 -14.44 31.12
N GLU A 550 18.85 -13.96 31.73
CA GLU A 550 17.57 -14.67 31.81
C GLU A 550 16.63 -14.44 30.62
N GLU A 551 16.99 -13.61 29.63
CA GLU A 551 16.06 -13.07 28.62
C GLU A 551 15.69 -14.00 27.46
N LYS A 552 15.98 -15.30 27.52
CA LYS A 552 15.51 -16.23 26.47
C LYS A 552 14.00 -16.39 26.41
N ASP A 553 13.26 -16.11 27.50
CA ASP A 553 11.85 -16.46 27.65
C ASP A 553 10.85 -15.28 27.60
N TYR A 554 11.32 -14.03 27.45
CA TYR A 554 10.45 -12.84 27.49
C TYR A 554 9.90 -12.41 26.11
N LEU A 555 10.25 -13.13 25.05
CA LEU A 555 9.83 -12.82 23.70
C LEU A 555 8.67 -13.73 23.29
N SER A 556 7.50 -13.18 23.22
CA SER A 556 6.28 -13.66 22.56
C SER A 556 5.09 -13.94 23.44
N LYS A 557 4.04 -13.17 23.18
CA LYS A 557 2.64 -13.61 23.00
C LYS A 557 1.83 -12.40 22.56
N SER A 558 1.69 -12.19 21.27
CA SER A 558 0.53 -11.49 20.73
C SER A 558 -0.41 -12.55 20.16
N ALA A 559 -1.60 -12.69 20.73
CA ALA A 559 -2.65 -13.48 20.13
C ALA A 559 -3.15 -12.75 18.87
N ALA A 560 -3.10 -13.42 17.70
CA ALA A 560 -3.81 -12.97 16.53
C ALA A 560 -5.31 -12.82 16.85
N PRO A 561 -6.00 -11.83 16.31
CA PRO A 561 -7.43 -11.67 16.56
C PRO A 561 -8.20 -12.92 16.12
N GLN A 562 -9.05 -13.47 17.00
CA GLN A 562 -9.82 -14.70 16.74
C GLN A 562 -10.71 -14.64 15.48
N TRP A 563 -11.06 -13.44 15.02
CA TRP A 563 -11.89 -13.26 13.82
C TRP A 563 -11.16 -13.58 12.51
N GLN A 564 -9.81 -13.48 12.44
CA GLN A 564 -9.04 -13.88 11.26
C GLN A 564 -9.23 -15.37 10.94
N SER A 565 -9.26 -16.24 11.95
CA SER A 565 -9.49 -17.67 11.75
C SER A 565 -10.90 -17.95 11.20
N ILE A 566 -11.92 -17.20 11.61
CA ILE A 566 -13.30 -17.38 11.16
C ILE A 566 -13.42 -17.15 9.65
N TRP A 567 -12.78 -16.11 9.13
CA TRP A 567 -12.85 -15.79 7.70
C TRP A 567 -11.98 -16.72 6.86
N GLN A 568 -10.85 -17.17 7.36
CA GLN A 568 -10.03 -18.20 6.72
C GLN A 568 -10.78 -19.52 6.61
N ASP A 569 -11.38 -20.00 7.69
CA ASP A 569 -12.20 -21.23 7.68
C ASP A 569 -13.38 -21.12 6.71
N ALA A 570 -14.02 -19.94 6.61
CA ALA A 570 -15.10 -19.70 5.67
C ALA A 570 -14.62 -19.69 4.21
N LEU A 571 -13.43 -19.15 3.95
CA LEU A 571 -12.81 -19.15 2.62
C LEU A 571 -12.40 -20.57 2.20
N GLU A 572 -11.76 -21.34 3.09
CA GLU A 572 -11.36 -22.73 2.80
C GLU A 572 -12.57 -23.58 2.41
N LYS A 573 -13.69 -23.49 3.16
CA LYS A 573 -14.93 -24.21 2.85
C LYS A 573 -15.54 -23.79 1.51
N GLU A 574 -15.46 -22.50 1.16
CA GLU A 574 -15.99 -22.01 -0.12
C GLU A 574 -15.12 -22.50 -1.28
N LEU A 575 -13.81 -22.51 -1.12
CA LEU A 575 -12.88 -23.05 -2.11
C LEU A 575 -13.04 -24.56 -2.31
N GLU A 576 -13.25 -25.32 -1.22
CA GLU A 576 -13.56 -26.76 -1.30
C GLU A 576 -14.86 -27.01 -2.07
N MET A 577 -15.92 -26.23 -1.82
CA MET A 577 -17.17 -26.33 -2.55
C MET A 577 -16.98 -26.01 -4.03
N GLU A 578 -16.27 -24.94 -4.37
CA GLU A 578 -15.99 -24.56 -5.75
C GLU A 578 -15.19 -25.65 -6.49
N LEU A 579 -14.20 -26.25 -5.82
CA LEU A 579 -13.43 -27.37 -6.36
C LEU A 579 -14.31 -28.62 -6.58
N MET A 580 -15.21 -28.94 -5.65
CA MET A 580 -16.16 -30.04 -5.80
C MET A 580 -17.12 -29.78 -6.96
N PHE A 581 -17.61 -28.55 -7.16
CA PHE A 581 -18.46 -28.20 -8.29
C PHE A 581 -17.69 -28.29 -9.62
N SER A 582 -16.45 -27.79 -9.70
CA SER A 582 -15.67 -27.88 -10.92
C SER A 582 -15.30 -29.32 -11.31
N GLN A 583 -15.07 -30.20 -10.34
CA GLN A 583 -14.84 -31.65 -10.58
C GLN A 583 -16.11 -32.40 -11.00
N LYS A 584 -17.28 -31.95 -10.54
CA LYS A 584 -18.57 -32.59 -10.86
C LYS A 584 -19.11 -32.20 -12.23
N TYR A 585 -18.71 -31.01 -12.73
CA TYR A 585 -19.13 -30.46 -14.01
C TYR A 585 -17.88 -30.14 -14.85
N ASP A 586 -17.18 -31.19 -15.30
CA ASP A 586 -16.08 -31.06 -16.25
C ASP A 586 -16.64 -30.74 -17.64
N TYR A 587 -16.68 -29.45 -18.00
CA TYR A 587 -17.17 -28.94 -19.28
C TYR A 587 -16.20 -29.17 -20.45
N SER A 588 -15.16 -29.97 -20.30
CA SER A 588 -14.15 -30.15 -21.35
C SER A 588 -14.48 -31.21 -22.43
N THR A 589 -15.66 -31.86 -22.41
CA THR A 589 -16.04 -32.80 -23.48
C THR A 589 -17.53 -32.78 -23.73
N SER A 590 -18.00 -32.06 -24.74
CA SER A 590 -18.84 -32.50 -25.84
C SER A 590 -19.49 -31.32 -26.58
N GLU A 591 -18.99 -31.04 -27.75
CA GLU A 591 -19.83 -30.51 -28.82
C GLU A 591 -20.89 -31.58 -29.17
N SER A 592 -22.12 -31.22 -29.02
CA SER A 592 -23.38 -31.75 -29.53
C SER A 592 -24.37 -32.11 -28.42
N ASP A 593 -25.37 -31.32 -28.37
CA ASP A 593 -26.80 -31.57 -28.18
C ASP A 593 -27.43 -30.45 -27.33
N HIS A 594 -28.45 -29.88 -27.92
CA HIS A 594 -29.39 -28.97 -27.26
C HIS A 594 -30.01 -29.66 -26.04
N GLU A 595 -29.56 -29.26 -24.84
CA GLU A 595 -30.31 -29.51 -23.61
C GLU A 595 -30.34 -28.27 -22.74
N GLU A 596 -31.50 -28.03 -22.17
CA GLU A 596 -31.87 -26.92 -21.33
C GLU A 596 -30.86 -26.70 -20.20
N GLU A 597 -30.43 -25.44 -19.99
CA GLU A 597 -29.63 -25.07 -18.85
C GLU A 597 -30.27 -25.54 -17.54
N PRO A 598 -29.55 -26.25 -16.68
CA PRO A 598 -30.07 -26.57 -15.36
C PRO A 598 -30.22 -25.24 -14.58
N PRO A 599 -31.30 -25.08 -13.80
CA PRO A 599 -31.56 -23.86 -13.04
C PRO A 599 -30.39 -23.60 -12.11
N HIS A 600 -29.86 -22.41 -12.20
CA HIS A 600 -28.80 -21.90 -11.32
C HIS A 600 -29.29 -22.04 -9.87
N PRO A 601 -28.57 -22.71 -8.96
CA PRO A 601 -29.08 -23.06 -7.62
C PRO A 601 -29.37 -21.88 -6.70
N TYR A 602 -29.30 -20.65 -7.20
CA TYR A 602 -29.42 -19.43 -6.40
C TYR A 602 -30.65 -18.55 -6.73
N TYR A 603 -31.60 -19.02 -7.61
CA TYR A 603 -32.70 -18.14 -8.05
C TYR A 603 -34.09 -18.49 -7.52
N ASP A 604 -34.27 -19.44 -6.59
CA ASP A 604 -35.56 -19.69 -5.97
C ASP A 604 -35.52 -19.47 -4.45
N ILE A 605 -35.58 -18.22 -4.03
CA ILE A 605 -36.21 -17.85 -2.76
C ILE A 605 -36.96 -16.53 -3.00
N LYS A 606 -38.30 -16.69 -3.07
CA LYS A 606 -39.27 -15.59 -2.98
C LYS A 606 -39.17 -14.88 -1.63
#